data_2b707fffa2baa5322b26fb7c375e1533
#
_entry.id   2b707fffa2baa5322b26fb7c375e1533
#
_cell.length_a   1.000
_cell.length_b   1.000
_cell.length_c   1.000
_cell.angle_alpha   90.00
_cell.angle_beta   90.00
_cell.angle_gamma   90.00
#
_symmetry.space_group_name_H-M   'P 1'
#
loop_
_entity.id
_entity.type
_entity.pdbx_description
1 polymer ?
#
loop_
_entity_poly.entity_id
_entity_poly.type
_entity_poly.pdbx_seq_one_letter_code
_entity_poly.pdbx_strand_id
1 'polypeptide(L)'
;MIKELRVDGKDPLFDKTGMLYKEFPSDFRQIRYFTLLIVQSAPLEIKGINLLEQQISEIIKNAVKHGNKCDPKKKVKVWYEFSPEHAHLIVEDEGSGFKDIEKWNEFNRKRLECLHKQDFTNLGDYVSFRTAQSDDNDGGNALFAALEYWNGGFVFGDKRNSIAMLKQYPTKRHGIAIE
;
A
#
# COMPACT_ATOMS: atom_id res chain seq x y z
N MET A 1 18.73 0.52 -4.58
CA MET A 1 17.87 1.73 -4.60
C MET A 1 17.24 1.88 -3.24
N ILE A 2 17.41 3.02 -2.59
CA ILE A 2 16.77 3.30 -1.29
C ILE A 2 15.30 3.60 -1.58
N LYS A 3 14.39 2.82 -0.97
CA LYS A 3 12.96 3.04 -1.08
C LYS A 3 12.51 3.98 0.03
N GLU A 4 11.89 5.07 -0.35
CA GLU A 4 11.38 6.09 0.56
C GLU A 4 9.91 6.38 0.26
N LEU A 5 9.16 6.74 1.31
CA LEU A 5 7.83 7.30 1.15
C LEU A 5 7.96 8.72 0.58
N ARG A 6 7.23 9.01 -0.48
CA ARG A 6 7.21 10.32 -1.14
C ARG A 6 5.84 10.98 -1.00
N VAL A 7 5.84 12.30 -0.98
CA VAL A 7 4.63 13.12 -1.04
C VAL A 7 4.67 13.93 -2.32
N ASP A 8 3.76 13.67 -3.24
CA ASP A 8 3.61 14.41 -4.49
C ASP A 8 2.18 14.23 -5.04
N GLY A 9 1.31 15.17 -4.77
CA GLY A 9 -0.08 15.14 -5.26
C GLY A 9 -0.24 15.33 -6.75
N LYS A 10 0.85 15.68 -7.47
CA LYS A 10 0.88 15.82 -8.93
C LYS A 10 1.50 14.62 -9.63
N ASP A 11 1.90 13.59 -8.88
CA ASP A 11 2.43 12.37 -9.47
C ASP A 11 1.39 11.76 -10.45
N PRO A 12 1.80 11.32 -11.65
CA PRO A 12 0.91 10.70 -12.64
C PRO A 12 0.11 9.51 -12.12
N LEU A 13 0.57 8.84 -11.06
CA LEU A 13 -0.18 7.75 -10.42
C LEU A 13 -1.52 8.20 -9.82
N PHE A 14 -1.72 9.50 -9.59
CA PHE A 14 -3.01 10.05 -9.14
C PHE A 14 -3.99 10.32 -10.28
N ASP A 15 -3.63 10.09 -11.53
CA ASP A 15 -4.57 10.17 -12.65
C ASP A 15 -5.59 9.04 -12.57
N LYS A 16 -6.86 9.42 -12.41
CA LYS A 16 -8.00 8.50 -12.22
C LYS A 16 -8.69 8.13 -13.53
N THR A 17 -8.20 8.62 -14.67
CA THR A 17 -8.81 8.39 -15.98
C THR A 17 -8.90 6.89 -16.27
N GLY A 18 -10.12 6.42 -16.58
CA GLY A 18 -10.37 5.02 -16.91
C GLY A 18 -10.43 4.06 -15.72
N MET A 19 -10.22 4.54 -14.49
CA MET A 19 -10.29 3.70 -13.31
C MET A 19 -11.72 3.42 -12.87
N LEU A 20 -11.96 2.24 -12.32
CA LEU A 20 -13.17 1.92 -11.58
C LEU A 20 -13.14 2.62 -10.22
N TYR A 21 -14.31 2.89 -9.66
CA TYR A 21 -14.46 3.58 -8.38
C TYR A 21 -15.43 2.88 -7.46
N LYS A 22 -15.06 2.80 -6.18
CA LYS A 22 -15.95 2.42 -5.08
C LYS A 22 -15.66 3.27 -3.86
N GLU A 23 -16.70 3.49 -3.05
CA GLU A 23 -16.56 4.08 -1.73
C GLU A 23 -17.22 3.20 -0.68
N PHE A 24 -16.61 3.14 0.49
CA PHE A 24 -17.01 2.28 1.58
C PHE A 24 -17.12 3.07 2.88
N PRO A 25 -18.10 2.74 3.76
CA PRO A 25 -18.09 3.25 5.13
C PRO A 25 -16.87 2.70 5.89
N SER A 26 -16.38 3.44 6.88
CA SER A 26 -15.24 3.01 7.70
C SER A 26 -15.65 2.00 8.77
N ASP A 27 -16.14 0.84 8.32
CA ASP A 27 -16.51 -0.29 9.17
C ASP A 27 -15.40 -1.35 9.12
N PHE A 28 -14.65 -1.46 10.23
CA PHE A 28 -13.55 -2.39 10.38
C PHE A 28 -13.95 -3.86 10.14
N ARG A 29 -15.20 -4.22 10.48
CA ARG A 29 -15.71 -5.60 10.34
C ARG A 29 -15.93 -6.02 8.89
N GLN A 30 -16.02 -5.07 7.96
CA GLN A 30 -16.35 -5.31 6.56
C GLN A 30 -15.14 -5.17 5.61
N ILE A 31 -13.93 -4.97 6.13
CA ILE A 31 -12.73 -4.74 5.31
C ILE A 31 -12.50 -5.89 4.33
N ARG A 32 -12.66 -7.12 4.78
CA ARG A 32 -12.51 -8.29 3.89
C ARG A 32 -13.51 -8.26 2.73
N TYR A 33 -14.76 -7.92 3.02
CA TYR A 33 -15.79 -7.80 2.00
C TYR A 33 -15.47 -6.71 0.98
N PHE A 34 -15.03 -5.53 1.44
CA PHE A 34 -14.61 -4.43 0.55
C PHE A 34 -13.43 -4.84 -0.33
N THR A 35 -12.44 -5.51 0.25
CA THR A 35 -11.28 -6.03 -0.48
C THR A 35 -11.70 -7.00 -1.57
N LEU A 36 -12.59 -7.94 -1.28
CA LEU A 36 -13.07 -8.92 -2.25
C LEU A 36 -13.84 -8.26 -3.40
N LEU A 37 -14.66 -7.22 -3.11
CA LEU A 37 -15.37 -6.47 -4.15
C LEU A 37 -14.41 -5.77 -5.12
N ILE A 38 -13.26 -5.32 -4.67
CA ILE A 38 -12.25 -4.71 -5.53
C ILE A 38 -11.51 -5.78 -6.34
N VAL A 39 -11.01 -6.81 -5.67
CA VAL A 39 -10.16 -7.86 -6.28
C VAL A 39 -10.92 -8.71 -7.29
N GLN A 40 -12.25 -8.82 -7.17
CA GLN A 40 -13.04 -9.61 -8.12
C GLN A 40 -12.90 -9.14 -9.58
N SER A 41 -12.57 -7.87 -9.81
CA SER A 41 -12.32 -7.33 -11.15
C SER A 41 -10.91 -7.58 -11.67
N ALA A 42 -10.02 -8.15 -10.87
CA ALA A 42 -8.66 -8.49 -11.31
C ALA A 42 -8.69 -9.72 -12.24
N PRO A 43 -7.87 -9.73 -13.31
CA PRO A 43 -7.75 -10.90 -14.17
C PRO A 43 -7.14 -12.10 -13.43
N LEU A 44 -7.42 -13.30 -13.92
CA LEU A 44 -7.00 -14.54 -13.26
C LEU A 44 -5.48 -14.66 -13.10
N GLU A 45 -4.72 -14.07 -14.01
CA GLU A 45 -3.24 -14.09 -14.01
C GLU A 45 -2.65 -13.45 -12.76
N ILE A 46 -3.31 -12.42 -12.21
CA ILE A 46 -2.85 -11.73 -11.00
C ILE A 46 -3.70 -12.04 -9.78
N LYS A 47 -4.95 -12.47 -9.97
CA LYS A 47 -5.89 -12.78 -8.89
C LYS A 47 -5.45 -13.97 -8.02
N GLY A 48 -4.78 -14.96 -8.63
CA GLY A 48 -4.26 -16.14 -7.92
C GLY A 48 -3.04 -15.86 -7.05
N ILE A 49 -2.53 -14.64 -7.06
CA ILE A 49 -1.41 -14.22 -6.21
C ILE A 49 -2.00 -13.66 -4.91
N ASN A 50 -2.03 -14.46 -3.86
CA ASN A 50 -2.60 -14.11 -2.54
C ASN A 50 -2.11 -12.76 -1.99
N LEU A 51 -0.93 -12.32 -2.37
CA LEU A 51 -0.34 -11.06 -1.91
C LEU A 51 -1.12 -9.82 -2.38
N LEU A 52 -1.75 -9.83 -3.56
CA LEU A 52 -2.54 -8.69 -4.04
C LEU A 52 -3.71 -8.41 -3.10
N GLU A 53 -4.49 -9.43 -2.78
CA GLU A 53 -5.62 -9.30 -1.85
C GLU A 53 -5.16 -8.82 -0.48
N GLN A 54 -4.09 -9.41 0.04
CA GLN A 54 -3.51 -9.04 1.32
C GLN A 54 -3.04 -7.58 1.34
N GLN A 55 -2.34 -7.13 0.32
CA GLN A 55 -1.85 -5.76 0.22
C GLN A 55 -2.99 -4.74 0.11
N ILE A 56 -4.02 -5.03 -0.67
CA ILE A 56 -5.21 -4.17 -0.78
C ILE A 56 -5.94 -4.11 0.57
N SER A 57 -6.10 -5.25 1.23
CA SER A 57 -6.72 -5.32 2.56
C SER A 57 -5.99 -4.46 3.59
N GLU A 58 -4.67 -4.51 3.63
CA GLU A 58 -3.86 -3.70 4.55
C GLU A 58 -4.00 -2.20 4.30
N ILE A 59 -4.02 -1.75 3.05
CA ILE A 59 -4.21 -0.33 2.72
C ILE A 59 -5.60 0.15 3.11
N ILE A 60 -6.65 -0.63 2.83
CA ILE A 60 -8.02 -0.28 3.24
C ILE A 60 -8.14 -0.26 4.75
N LYS A 61 -7.56 -1.23 5.45
CA LYS A 61 -7.52 -1.30 6.90
C LYS A 61 -6.88 -0.05 7.51
N ASN A 62 -5.77 0.40 6.95
CA ASN A 62 -5.10 1.61 7.41
C ASN A 62 -5.97 2.86 7.21
N ALA A 63 -6.64 2.97 6.07
CA ALA A 63 -7.57 4.08 5.80
C ALA A 63 -8.76 4.09 6.78
N VAL A 64 -9.36 2.93 7.04
CA VAL A 64 -10.48 2.78 7.97
C VAL A 64 -10.05 3.07 9.41
N LYS A 65 -8.97 2.42 9.86
CA LYS A 65 -8.56 2.40 11.26
C LYS A 65 -7.78 3.65 11.66
N HIS A 66 -6.75 3.99 10.91
CA HIS A 66 -5.84 5.09 11.23
C HIS A 66 -6.27 6.40 10.60
N GLY A 67 -6.75 6.38 9.36
CA GLY A 67 -7.26 7.58 8.69
C GLY A 67 -8.58 8.05 9.28
N ASN A 68 -9.62 7.27 9.14
CA ASN A 68 -11.00 7.64 9.53
C ASN A 68 -11.38 7.26 10.97
N LYS A 69 -10.47 6.65 11.75
CA LYS A 69 -10.69 6.27 13.16
C LYS A 69 -11.93 5.37 13.36
N CYS A 70 -12.21 4.49 12.40
CA CYS A 70 -13.38 3.63 12.39
C CYS A 70 -14.72 4.38 12.49
N ASP A 71 -14.77 5.64 12.06
CA ASP A 71 -16.01 6.42 12.01
C ASP A 71 -16.85 6.00 10.79
N PRO A 72 -18.00 5.34 10.98
CA PRO A 72 -18.80 4.83 9.86
C PRO A 72 -19.41 5.94 8.99
N LYS A 73 -19.43 7.19 9.48
CA LYS A 73 -19.87 8.35 8.70
C LYS A 73 -18.82 8.82 7.70
N LYS A 74 -17.57 8.48 7.92
CA LYS A 74 -16.47 8.80 7.02
C LYS A 74 -16.27 7.70 5.99
N LYS A 75 -15.96 8.08 4.77
CA LYS A 75 -15.81 7.17 3.65
C LYS A 75 -14.35 6.91 3.32
N VAL A 76 -14.08 5.70 2.90
CA VAL A 76 -12.86 5.34 2.18
C VAL A 76 -13.19 5.26 0.70
N LYS A 77 -12.48 6.02 -0.11
CA LYS A 77 -12.66 6.08 -1.57
C LYS A 77 -11.54 5.31 -2.22
N VAL A 78 -11.89 4.44 -3.16
CA VAL A 78 -10.93 3.58 -3.86
C VAL A 78 -11.16 3.67 -5.36
N TRP A 79 -10.11 4.08 -6.08
CA TRP A 79 -10.03 3.97 -7.54
C TRP A 79 -9.08 2.84 -7.86
N TYR A 80 -9.41 2.02 -8.86
CA TYR A 80 -8.61 0.85 -9.19
C TYR A 80 -8.72 0.46 -10.64
N GLU A 81 -7.63 -0.10 -11.15
CA GLU A 81 -7.51 -0.65 -12.48
C GLU A 81 -6.58 -1.85 -12.45
N PHE A 82 -6.98 -2.94 -13.11
CA PHE A 82 -6.20 -4.16 -13.18
C PHE A 82 -6.04 -4.61 -14.63
N SER A 83 -4.85 -5.12 -14.93
CA SER A 83 -4.54 -5.84 -16.17
C SER A 83 -3.67 -7.06 -15.86
N PRO A 84 -3.40 -7.97 -16.83
CA PRO A 84 -2.45 -9.06 -16.58
C PRO A 84 -1.04 -8.62 -16.18
N GLU A 85 -0.66 -7.39 -16.52
CA GLU A 85 0.67 -6.84 -16.28
C GLU A 85 0.75 -5.89 -15.09
N HIS A 86 -0.38 -5.37 -14.61
CA HIS A 86 -0.34 -4.40 -13.50
C HIS A 86 -1.59 -4.38 -12.63
N ALA A 87 -1.42 -3.89 -11.41
CA ALA A 87 -2.48 -3.45 -10.51
C ALA A 87 -2.20 -2.00 -10.10
N HIS A 88 -3.16 -1.12 -10.32
CA HIS A 88 -3.07 0.30 -9.97
C HIS A 88 -4.24 0.68 -9.07
N LEU A 89 -3.93 1.27 -7.90
CA LEU A 89 -4.92 1.72 -6.93
C LEU A 89 -4.61 3.12 -6.44
N ILE A 90 -5.69 3.84 -6.12
CA ILE A 90 -5.65 5.08 -5.35
C ILE A 90 -6.64 4.92 -4.21
N VAL A 91 -6.19 5.13 -2.98
CA VAL A 91 -7.03 5.05 -1.78
C VAL A 91 -6.98 6.38 -1.05
N GLU A 92 -8.13 6.92 -0.70
CA GLU A 92 -8.28 8.19 0.01
C GLU A 92 -9.21 8.02 1.21
N ASP A 93 -8.79 8.55 2.34
CA ASP A 93 -9.63 8.67 3.54
C ASP A 93 -9.93 10.15 3.87
N GLU A 94 -10.75 10.38 4.88
CA GLU A 94 -11.14 11.71 5.34
C GLU A 94 -10.39 12.14 6.62
N GLY A 95 -9.27 11.47 6.92
CA GLY A 95 -8.44 11.78 8.07
C GLY A 95 -7.47 12.93 7.85
N SER A 96 -6.69 13.21 8.88
CA SER A 96 -5.70 14.30 8.88
C SER A 96 -4.39 13.97 8.17
N GLY A 97 -4.26 12.75 7.63
CA GLY A 97 -3.08 12.29 6.90
C GLY A 97 -2.02 11.64 7.78
N PHE A 98 -1.10 10.94 7.12
CA PHE A 98 0.03 10.28 7.77
C PHE A 98 1.11 11.31 8.12
N LYS A 99 1.40 11.48 9.42
CA LYS A 99 2.24 12.58 9.92
C LYS A 99 3.72 12.22 10.11
N ASP A 100 4.04 10.93 10.11
CA ASP A 100 5.38 10.45 10.48
C ASP A 100 6.21 9.98 9.27
N ILE A 101 5.97 10.53 8.07
CA ILE A 101 6.65 10.12 6.83
C ILE A 101 8.16 10.28 6.96
N GLU A 102 8.63 11.43 7.45
CA GLU A 102 10.05 11.75 7.58
C GLU A 102 10.73 10.84 8.60
N LYS A 103 10.07 10.58 9.72
CA LYS A 103 10.56 9.65 10.76
C LYS A 103 10.63 8.22 10.23
N TRP A 104 9.61 7.81 9.47
CA TRP A 104 9.58 6.50 8.86
C TRP A 104 10.71 6.33 7.85
N ASN A 105 10.94 7.32 7.00
CA ASN A 105 12.03 7.29 6.02
C ASN A 105 13.40 7.20 6.67
N GLU A 106 13.64 7.95 7.75
CA GLU A 106 14.88 7.86 8.53
C GLU A 106 15.05 6.46 9.15
N PHE A 107 14.00 5.94 9.76
CA PHE A 107 13.97 4.60 10.33
C PHE A 107 14.26 3.53 9.28
N ASN A 108 13.62 3.60 8.12
CA ASN A 108 13.86 2.66 7.03
C ASN A 108 15.28 2.74 6.47
N ARG A 109 15.85 3.95 6.39
CA ARG A 109 17.23 4.13 5.95
C ARG A 109 18.20 3.42 6.90
N LYS A 110 18.04 3.60 8.20
CA LYS A 110 18.86 2.92 9.22
C LYS A 110 18.70 1.41 9.16
N ARG A 111 17.45 0.94 8.98
CA ARG A 111 17.15 -0.48 8.81
C ARG A 111 17.90 -1.07 7.61
N LEU A 112 17.85 -0.40 6.46
CA LEU A 112 18.52 -0.85 5.24
C LEU A 112 20.04 -0.81 5.38
N GLU A 113 20.61 0.18 6.09
CA GLU A 113 22.04 0.23 6.40
C GLU A 113 22.48 -0.96 7.25
N CYS A 114 21.73 -1.31 8.29
CA CYS A 114 22.00 -2.49 9.12
C CYS A 114 21.97 -3.78 8.30
N LEU A 115 20.98 -3.92 7.41
CA LEU A 115 20.87 -5.08 6.52
C LEU A 115 22.07 -5.15 5.55
N HIS A 116 22.44 -4.04 4.96
CA HIS A 116 23.58 -3.98 4.02
C HIS A 116 24.91 -4.31 4.69
N LYS A 117 25.12 -3.80 5.89
CA LYS A 117 26.35 -4.07 6.68
C LYS A 117 26.31 -5.41 7.42
N GLN A 118 25.20 -6.15 7.33
CA GLN A 118 24.96 -7.38 8.09
C GLN A 118 25.10 -7.18 9.62
N ASP A 119 24.78 -5.97 10.08
CA ASP A 119 24.78 -5.61 11.50
C ASP A 119 23.49 -6.06 12.18
N PHE A 120 23.42 -7.35 12.49
CA PHE A 120 22.24 -7.95 13.10
C PHE A 120 22.03 -7.55 14.56
N THR A 121 23.08 -7.04 15.23
CA THR A 121 22.98 -6.56 16.61
C THR A 121 22.11 -5.29 16.67
N ASN A 122 22.39 -4.31 15.80
CA ASN A 122 21.63 -3.07 15.76
C ASN A 122 20.34 -3.18 14.94
N LEU A 123 20.22 -4.17 14.05
CA LEU A 123 19.02 -4.40 13.26
C LEU A 123 17.77 -4.63 14.14
N GLY A 124 17.94 -5.24 15.31
CA GLY A 124 16.83 -5.46 16.25
C GLY A 124 16.06 -4.20 16.62
N ASP A 125 16.73 -3.06 16.65
CA ASP A 125 16.12 -1.75 16.97
C ASP A 125 15.27 -1.22 15.80
N TYR A 126 15.42 -1.76 14.59
CA TYR A 126 14.76 -1.31 13.36
C TYR A 126 13.84 -2.37 12.73
N VAL A 127 13.41 -3.35 13.49
CA VAL A 127 12.52 -4.41 12.99
C VAL A 127 11.08 -3.91 12.83
N SER A 128 10.61 -3.04 13.72
CA SER A 128 9.23 -2.59 13.75
C SER A 128 9.15 -1.09 14.03
N PHE A 129 8.59 -0.35 13.09
CA PHE A 129 8.34 1.08 13.25
C PHE A 129 7.08 1.31 14.09
N ARG A 130 7.21 2.04 15.18
CA ARG A 130 6.12 2.37 16.07
C ARG A 130 6.05 3.86 16.34
N THR A 131 4.84 4.38 16.48
CA THR A 131 4.53 5.75 16.83
C THR A 131 3.57 5.78 18.03
N ALA A 132 3.30 6.96 18.58
CA ALA A 132 2.29 7.13 19.62
C ALA A 132 0.87 6.71 19.20
N GLN A 133 0.62 6.58 17.88
CA GLN A 133 -0.66 6.16 17.32
C GLN A 133 -0.72 4.66 17.02
N SER A 134 0.38 3.94 17.15
CA SER A 134 0.43 2.49 16.97
C SER A 134 -0.20 1.79 18.16
N ASP A 135 -0.96 0.73 17.91
CA ASP A 135 -1.48 -0.16 18.94
C ASP A 135 -0.69 -1.50 18.97
N ASP A 136 -0.98 -2.33 19.96
CA ASP A 136 -0.29 -3.61 20.15
C ASP A 136 -0.51 -4.61 18.99
N ASN A 137 -1.55 -4.39 18.18
CA ASN A 137 -1.86 -5.22 17.03
C ASN A 137 -1.20 -4.72 15.74
N ASP A 138 -0.63 -3.51 15.74
CA ASP A 138 0.10 -2.97 14.61
C ASP A 138 1.52 -3.55 14.60
N GLY A 139 1.80 -4.47 13.68
CA GLY A 139 3.12 -5.09 13.55
C GLY A 139 4.26 -4.13 13.17
N GLY A 140 3.93 -2.90 12.79
CA GLY A 140 4.89 -1.86 12.38
C GLY A 140 5.62 -2.14 11.08
N ASN A 141 5.24 -3.20 10.36
CA ASN A 141 5.93 -3.70 9.17
C ASN A 141 5.13 -3.48 7.87
N ALA A 142 3.89 -3.03 7.95
CA ALA A 142 3.00 -2.95 6.79
C ALA A 142 3.55 -2.02 5.68
N LEU A 143 4.13 -0.89 6.04
CA LEU A 143 4.72 0.04 5.06
C LEU A 143 5.99 -0.52 4.41
N PHE A 144 6.80 -1.29 5.12
CA PHE A 144 7.97 -1.95 4.53
C PHE A 144 7.53 -2.98 3.48
N ALA A 145 6.54 -3.80 3.81
CA ALA A 145 5.97 -4.77 2.88
C ALA A 145 5.29 -4.09 1.67
N ALA A 146 4.58 -2.97 1.89
CA ALA A 146 3.94 -2.21 0.83
C ALA A 146 4.96 -1.64 -0.16
N LEU A 147 6.04 -1.02 0.31
CA LEU A 147 7.09 -0.50 -0.56
C LEU A 147 7.80 -1.59 -1.37
N GLU A 148 7.97 -2.77 -0.80
CA GLU A 148 8.51 -3.92 -1.53
C GLU A 148 7.54 -4.43 -2.59
N TYR A 149 6.26 -4.53 -2.25
CA TYR A 149 5.25 -5.07 -3.14
C TYR A 149 4.92 -4.11 -4.30
N TRP A 150 4.61 -2.85 -4.00
CA TRP A 150 4.20 -1.84 -5.00
C TRP A 150 5.40 -1.27 -5.75
N ASN A 151 6.04 -2.11 -6.55
CA ASN A 151 7.32 -1.86 -7.22
C ASN A 151 7.25 -0.84 -8.35
N GLY A 152 6.07 -0.52 -8.86
CA GLY A 152 5.86 0.50 -9.90
C GLY A 152 5.67 1.90 -9.34
N GLY A 153 5.44 2.05 -8.03
CA GLY A 153 5.29 3.33 -7.35
C GLY A 153 4.41 3.23 -6.12
N PHE A 154 4.70 4.07 -5.14
CA PHE A 154 3.94 4.24 -3.90
C PHE A 154 4.12 5.68 -3.43
N VAL A 155 3.09 6.51 -3.56
CA VAL A 155 3.19 7.95 -3.34
C VAL A 155 1.97 8.48 -2.57
N PHE A 156 2.23 9.35 -1.58
CA PHE A 156 1.19 10.06 -0.86
C PHE A 156 0.76 11.33 -1.60
N GLY A 157 -0.52 11.67 -1.55
CA GLY A 157 -1.02 12.98 -1.95
C GLY A 157 -0.58 14.09 -1.00
N ASP A 158 -0.76 15.36 -1.40
CA ASP A 158 -0.26 16.52 -0.66
C ASP A 158 -0.82 16.63 0.77
N LYS A 159 -2.06 16.19 0.99
CA LYS A 159 -2.68 16.12 2.31
C LYS A 159 -2.31 14.88 3.11
N ARG A 160 -1.54 13.96 2.52
CA ARG A 160 -1.09 12.70 3.12
C ARG A 160 -2.21 11.74 3.57
N ASN A 161 -3.46 11.98 3.15
CA ASN A 161 -4.62 11.11 3.39
C ASN A 161 -5.06 10.33 2.14
N SER A 162 -4.25 10.37 1.10
CA SER A 162 -4.41 9.55 -0.09
C SER A 162 -3.08 8.91 -0.49
N ILE A 163 -3.17 7.74 -1.08
CA ILE A 163 -2.02 6.98 -1.56
C ILE A 163 -2.34 6.46 -2.96
N ALA A 164 -1.42 6.70 -3.90
CA ALA A 164 -1.45 6.07 -5.21
C ALA A 164 -0.34 5.03 -5.30
N MET A 165 -0.67 3.85 -5.82
CA MET A 165 0.25 2.72 -5.84
C MET A 165 0.11 1.89 -7.11
N LEU A 166 1.23 1.37 -7.60
CA LEU A 166 1.32 0.56 -8.80
C LEU A 166 2.17 -0.69 -8.55
N LYS A 167 1.61 -1.85 -8.87
CA LYS A 167 2.32 -3.11 -8.97
C LYS A 167 2.48 -3.47 -10.44
N GLN A 168 3.71 -3.72 -10.86
CA GLN A 168 4.01 -4.27 -12.17
C GLN A 168 4.38 -5.75 -12.02
N TYR A 169 3.69 -6.60 -12.79
CA TYR A 169 3.95 -8.03 -12.83
C TYR A 169 4.88 -8.36 -14.01
N PRO A 170 5.80 -9.33 -13.85
CA PRO A 170 6.65 -9.74 -14.96
C PRO A 170 5.78 -10.32 -16.08
N THR A 171 5.98 -9.85 -17.30
CA THR A 171 5.40 -10.45 -18.50
C THR A 171 5.96 -11.87 -18.64
N LYS A 172 5.10 -12.88 -18.65
CA LYS A 172 5.53 -14.24 -19.08
C LYS A 172 5.90 -14.12 -20.56
N ARG A 173 7.20 -14.04 -20.85
CA ARG A 173 7.67 -14.30 -22.20
C ARG A 173 7.24 -15.74 -22.50
N HIS A 174 6.33 -15.91 -23.44
CA HIS A 174 6.09 -17.20 -24.04
C HIS A 174 7.41 -17.57 -24.72
N GLY A 175 8.20 -18.44 -24.07
CA GLY A 175 9.34 -19.06 -24.70
C GLY A 175 8.81 -19.82 -25.91
N ILE A 176 9.09 -19.33 -27.10
CA ILE A 176 9.02 -20.13 -28.31
C ILE A 176 10.11 -21.17 -28.12
N ALA A 177 9.73 -22.37 -27.76
CA ALA A 177 10.59 -23.53 -27.94
C ALA A 177 10.76 -23.69 -29.46
N ILE A 178 11.91 -23.29 -29.95
CA ILE A 178 12.34 -23.69 -31.31
C ILE A 178 12.88 -25.12 -31.14
N GLU A 179 12.12 -26.07 -31.65
CA GLU A 179 12.64 -27.44 -31.90
C GLU A 179 13.73 -27.38 -32.97
#